data_609f45daad3d15a655b1fbb7a9c3ee71
#
_entry.id   609f45daad3d15a655b1fbb7a9c3ee71
#
_cell.length_a   1.000
_cell.length_b   1.000
_cell.length_c   1.000
_cell.angle_alpha   90.00
_cell.angle_beta   90.00
_cell.angle_gamma   90.00
#
_symmetry.space_group_name_H-M   'P 1'
#
loop_
_entity.id
_entity.type
_entity.pdbx_description
1 polymer ?
#
loop_
_entity_poly.entity_id
_entity_poly.type
_entity_poly.pdbx_seq_one_letter_code
_entity_poly.pdbx_strand_id
1 'polypeptide(L)'
;MTQICAAFALAAGVMVAATGAMAQEVEVDGNKTLGVGSVFTNDVFGDGRDRWRTSSYTVSWVRGQGWTGDLPDQFGEVIEYRFNASTITPEDLTTPNPADRAYAGALSVGAYSHFQFGKADIGLGGGLAFTGPDTGHGSFQREAHELLGVTPPSDAVLANQIGNAVYLTAELDVTGDFRISDGVTFRPFFQVQSGIETLARVGGDVIFGGFGQNSLLLRDEFSGQLYDAVGKDDRGLSFLIGADTAKVFHSAIIPASSGLQLTDTRDRVRAGVNWQGERVGLFYGVTWLGKEFVGQSDSQIVGTIDLRLKF
;
A
#
# COMPACT_ATOMS: atom_id res chain seq x y z
N MET A 1 -23.58 -7.96 -5.14
CA MET A 1 -22.98 -9.11 -4.40
C MET A 1 -22.05 -9.94 -5.29
N THR A 2 -22.45 -10.34 -6.49
CA THR A 2 -21.64 -11.20 -7.38
C THR A 2 -20.28 -10.57 -7.76
N GLN A 3 -20.24 -9.27 -8.05
CA GLN A 3 -19.02 -8.54 -8.42
C GLN A 3 -18.01 -8.44 -7.27
N ILE A 4 -18.48 -8.18 -6.04
CA ILE A 4 -17.63 -8.15 -4.84
C ILE A 4 -17.02 -9.53 -4.59
N CYS A 5 -17.79 -10.62 -4.71
CA CYS A 5 -17.27 -11.97 -4.56
C CYS A 5 -16.22 -12.33 -5.63
N ALA A 6 -16.42 -11.91 -6.88
CA ALA A 6 -15.48 -12.16 -7.97
C ALA A 6 -14.17 -11.34 -7.79
N ALA A 7 -14.28 -10.08 -7.39
CA ALA A 7 -13.11 -9.24 -7.07
C ALA A 7 -12.32 -9.81 -5.87
N PHE A 8 -13.02 -10.33 -4.84
CA PHE A 8 -12.41 -10.99 -3.70
C PHE A 8 -11.66 -12.27 -4.11
N ALA A 9 -12.25 -13.09 -4.99
CA ALA A 9 -11.64 -14.31 -5.49
C ALA A 9 -10.39 -14.01 -6.35
N LEU A 10 -10.45 -12.98 -7.20
CA LEU A 10 -9.32 -12.53 -8.01
C LEU A 10 -8.17 -12.01 -7.14
N ALA A 11 -8.48 -11.15 -6.17
CA ALA A 11 -7.48 -10.61 -5.24
C ALA A 11 -6.82 -11.71 -4.41
N ALA A 12 -7.61 -12.63 -3.85
CA ALA A 12 -7.09 -13.77 -3.09
C ALA A 12 -6.21 -14.69 -3.96
N GLY A 13 -6.60 -14.93 -5.21
CA GLY A 13 -5.82 -15.72 -6.16
C GLY A 13 -4.45 -15.10 -6.48
N VAL A 14 -4.40 -13.80 -6.71
CA VAL A 14 -3.15 -13.06 -6.98
C VAL A 14 -2.25 -13.05 -5.75
N MET A 15 -2.79 -12.79 -4.55
CA MET A 15 -2.02 -12.81 -3.31
C MET A 15 -1.40 -14.18 -3.02
N VAL A 16 -2.18 -15.27 -3.16
CA VAL A 16 -1.68 -16.63 -2.94
C VAL A 16 -0.60 -17.02 -3.96
N ALA A 17 -0.76 -16.64 -5.22
CA ALA A 17 0.22 -16.94 -6.25
C ALA A 17 1.55 -16.18 -6.02
N ALA A 18 1.49 -14.91 -5.63
CA ALA A 18 2.68 -14.09 -5.40
C ALA A 18 3.45 -14.55 -4.14
N THR A 19 2.75 -14.82 -3.04
CA THR A 19 3.39 -15.30 -1.79
C THR A 19 3.97 -16.70 -1.95
N GLY A 20 3.30 -17.60 -2.68
CA GLY A 20 3.80 -18.95 -2.95
C GLY A 20 5.07 -18.96 -3.81
N ALA A 21 5.18 -18.07 -4.80
CA ALA A 21 6.36 -17.98 -5.66
C ALA A 21 7.61 -17.46 -4.91
N MET A 22 7.44 -16.61 -3.91
CA MET A 22 8.53 -16.02 -3.13
C MET A 22 8.92 -16.83 -1.89
N ALA A 23 8.11 -17.81 -1.49
CA ALA A 23 8.36 -18.65 -0.32
C ALA A 23 9.44 -19.75 -0.54
N GLN A 24 9.97 -19.90 -1.77
CA GLN A 24 11.11 -20.79 -2.01
C GLN A 24 12.37 -20.22 -1.34
N GLU A 25 12.94 -20.99 -0.41
CA GLU A 25 14.21 -20.63 0.26
C GLU A 25 15.33 -20.51 -0.79
N VAL A 26 15.71 -19.27 -1.09
CA VAL A 26 16.94 -18.97 -1.83
C VAL A 26 17.92 -18.40 -0.81
N GLU A 27 18.85 -19.21 -0.34
CA GLU A 27 19.94 -18.75 0.52
C GLU A 27 21.01 -18.07 -0.34
N VAL A 28 21.22 -16.77 -0.13
CA VAL A 28 22.30 -16.00 -0.77
C VAL A 28 23.04 -15.27 0.34
N ASP A 29 24.34 -15.48 0.44
CA ASP A 29 25.23 -14.81 1.40
C ASP A 29 24.82 -14.95 2.88
N GLY A 30 24.26 -16.11 3.28
CA GLY A 30 23.83 -16.36 4.66
C GLY A 30 22.49 -15.69 5.04
N ASN A 31 21.90 -14.87 4.15
CA ASN A 31 20.59 -14.28 4.34
C ASN A 31 19.50 -15.22 3.82
N LYS A 32 18.47 -15.45 4.63
CA LYS A 32 17.30 -16.25 4.31
C LYS A 32 16.05 -15.40 4.23
N THR A 33 15.00 -15.93 3.66
CA THR A 33 13.66 -15.32 3.71
C THR A 33 13.17 -15.31 5.16
N LEU A 34 12.90 -14.13 5.70
CA LEU A 34 12.31 -13.96 7.03
C LEU A 34 10.79 -13.96 6.95
N GLY A 35 10.23 -13.44 5.86
CA GLY A 35 8.80 -13.41 5.60
C GLY A 35 8.44 -12.75 4.29
N VAL A 36 7.17 -12.86 3.95
CA VAL A 36 6.54 -12.19 2.80
C VAL A 36 5.22 -11.61 3.27
N GLY A 37 5.10 -10.29 3.16
CA GLY A 37 3.85 -9.57 3.38
C GLY A 37 3.24 -9.15 2.05
N SER A 38 1.91 -9.11 1.97
CA SER A 38 1.23 -8.56 0.81
C SER A 38 -0.07 -7.89 1.19
N VAL A 39 -0.43 -6.85 0.47
CA VAL A 39 -1.66 -6.13 0.72
C VAL A 39 -2.30 -5.70 -0.60
N PHE A 40 -3.59 -5.91 -0.70
CA PHE A 40 -4.40 -5.46 -1.83
C PHE A 40 -5.43 -4.44 -1.37
N THR A 41 -5.40 -3.26 -1.97
CA THR A 41 -6.35 -2.18 -1.72
C THR A 41 -7.16 -1.93 -2.98
N ASN A 42 -8.47 -1.76 -2.83
CA ASN A 42 -9.35 -1.43 -3.94
C ASN A 42 -10.60 -0.69 -3.43
N ASP A 43 -11.10 0.24 -4.25
CA ASP A 43 -12.30 1.03 -3.93
C ASP A 43 -13.59 0.20 -3.96
N VAL A 44 -13.62 -0.92 -4.70
CA VAL A 44 -14.77 -1.84 -4.69
C VAL A 44 -15.05 -2.43 -3.31
N PHE A 45 -14.03 -2.53 -2.46
CA PHE A 45 -14.13 -2.96 -1.06
C PHE A 45 -14.37 -1.79 -0.10
N GLY A 46 -14.42 -0.57 -0.60
CA GLY A 46 -14.70 0.67 0.12
C GLY A 46 -16.06 1.25 -0.24
N ASP A 47 -16.08 2.33 -1.02
CA ASP A 47 -17.32 3.00 -1.44
C ASP A 47 -17.95 2.43 -2.73
N GLY A 48 -17.27 1.50 -3.39
CA GLY A 48 -17.74 0.83 -4.59
C GLY A 48 -17.73 1.69 -5.86
N ARG A 49 -16.97 2.80 -5.83
CA ARG A 49 -16.84 3.72 -6.95
C ARG A 49 -15.45 3.62 -7.54
N ASP A 50 -15.36 3.26 -8.81
CA ASP A 50 -14.11 3.10 -9.53
C ASP A 50 -13.57 4.47 -9.98
N ARG A 51 -12.89 5.16 -9.06
CA ARG A 51 -12.40 6.52 -9.27
C ARG A 51 -11.16 6.84 -8.42
N TRP A 52 -10.35 7.77 -8.89
CA TRP A 52 -9.15 8.31 -8.25
C TRP A 52 -8.16 7.22 -7.83
N ARG A 53 -8.03 6.93 -6.56
CA ARG A 53 -7.17 5.83 -6.09
C ARG A 53 -7.93 4.51 -6.13
N THR A 54 -8.00 3.89 -7.31
CA THR A 54 -8.82 2.72 -7.61
C THR A 54 -8.27 1.44 -7.02
N SER A 55 -7.00 1.14 -7.26
CA SER A 55 -6.40 -0.09 -6.74
C SER A 55 -4.90 0.02 -6.50
N SER A 56 -4.42 -0.78 -5.56
CA SER A 56 -3.00 -0.99 -5.30
C SER A 56 -2.74 -2.42 -4.83
N TYR A 57 -1.64 -3.00 -5.28
CA TYR A 57 -1.12 -4.26 -4.79
C TYR A 57 0.34 -4.10 -4.40
N THR A 58 0.65 -4.35 -3.14
CA THR A 58 2.01 -4.29 -2.59
C THR A 58 2.44 -5.68 -2.14
N VAL A 59 3.67 -6.06 -2.49
CA VAL A 59 4.34 -7.26 -1.98
C VAL A 59 5.68 -6.85 -1.42
N SER A 60 5.97 -7.32 -0.19
CA SER A 60 7.23 -7.11 0.51
C SER A 60 7.87 -8.45 0.84
N TRP A 61 9.02 -8.71 0.20
CA TRP A 61 9.85 -9.87 0.50
C TRP A 61 10.97 -9.43 1.43
N VAL A 62 10.96 -9.95 2.67
CA VAL A 62 11.91 -9.55 3.70
C VAL A 62 12.97 -10.63 3.90
N ARG A 63 14.22 -10.22 3.89
CA ARG A 63 15.40 -11.09 4.06
C ARG A 63 16.29 -10.59 5.18
N GLY A 64 17.00 -11.52 5.80
CA GLY A 64 17.98 -11.27 6.85
C GLY A 64 18.53 -12.56 7.41
N GLN A 65 19.42 -12.47 8.41
CA GLN A 65 20.03 -13.64 9.02
C GLN A 65 19.07 -14.38 9.96
N GLY A 66 18.14 -13.68 10.61
CA GLY A 66 17.13 -14.24 11.51
C GLY A 66 16.17 -13.18 12.01
N TRP A 67 15.06 -13.63 12.58
CA TRP A 67 14.08 -12.77 13.23
C TRP A 67 13.92 -13.17 14.70
N THR A 68 14.12 -12.22 15.60
CA THR A 68 14.07 -12.43 17.06
C THR A 68 12.82 -11.84 17.71
N GLY A 69 12.02 -11.13 16.95
CA GLY A 69 10.84 -10.37 17.40
C GLY A 69 11.02 -8.86 17.30
N ASP A 70 12.28 -8.40 17.23
CA ASP A 70 12.65 -7.00 17.14
C ASP A 70 13.58 -6.77 15.94
N LEU A 71 13.65 -5.53 15.47
CA LEU A 71 14.58 -5.11 14.43
C LEU A 71 16.03 -5.07 14.99
N PRO A 72 17.04 -5.36 14.16
CA PRO A 72 18.44 -5.19 14.54
C PRO A 72 18.83 -3.70 14.63
N ASP A 73 19.92 -3.41 15.34
CA ASP A 73 20.44 -2.03 15.43
C ASP A 73 21.25 -1.61 14.19
N GLN A 74 21.56 -2.53 13.29
CA GLN A 74 22.45 -2.27 12.17
C GLN A 74 21.69 -2.14 10.85
N PHE A 75 22.04 -1.12 10.09
CA PHE A 75 21.59 -0.96 8.71
C PHE A 75 22.06 -2.14 7.85
N GLY A 76 21.17 -2.68 7.02
CA GLY A 76 21.47 -3.75 6.06
C GLY A 76 21.26 -5.17 6.56
N GLU A 77 20.99 -5.39 7.85
CA GLU A 77 20.76 -6.76 8.38
C GLU A 77 19.36 -7.30 8.06
N VAL A 78 18.34 -6.42 8.00
CA VAL A 78 16.98 -6.73 7.53
C VAL A 78 16.69 -5.89 6.32
N ILE A 79 16.50 -6.54 5.18
CA ILE A 79 16.21 -5.89 3.90
C ILE A 79 14.86 -6.34 3.39
N GLU A 80 14.00 -5.37 3.10
CA GLU A 80 12.77 -5.52 2.37
C GLU A 80 13.00 -5.25 0.88
N TYR A 81 12.56 -6.15 0.02
CA TYR A 81 12.39 -5.91 -1.41
C TYR A 81 10.91 -5.71 -1.66
N ARG A 82 10.52 -4.48 -2.00
CA ARG A 82 9.14 -4.09 -2.20
C ARG A 82 8.83 -3.96 -3.69
N PHE A 83 7.71 -4.54 -4.09
CA PHE A 83 7.05 -4.30 -5.36
C PHE A 83 5.68 -3.68 -5.09
N ASN A 84 5.33 -2.63 -5.82
CA ASN A 84 3.98 -2.05 -5.81
C ASN A 84 3.48 -1.85 -7.24
N ALA A 85 2.20 -2.12 -7.44
CA ALA A 85 1.45 -1.82 -8.65
C ALA A 85 0.19 -1.04 -8.25
N SER A 86 -0.03 0.13 -8.83
CA SER A 86 -1.19 0.97 -8.49
C SER A 86 -1.86 1.57 -9.71
N THR A 87 -3.18 1.63 -9.66
CA THR A 87 -4.05 2.21 -10.68
C THR A 87 -4.76 3.42 -10.11
N ILE A 88 -4.62 4.53 -10.81
CA ILE A 88 -5.25 5.80 -10.48
C ILE A 88 -6.11 6.21 -11.67
N THR A 89 -7.37 6.55 -11.44
CA THR A 89 -8.33 6.85 -12.50
C THR A 89 -8.92 8.25 -12.37
N PRO A 90 -9.49 8.81 -13.43
CA PRO A 90 -10.46 9.91 -13.29
C PRO A 90 -11.75 9.40 -12.64
N GLU A 91 -12.64 10.31 -12.27
CA GLU A 91 -13.99 9.98 -11.78
C GLU A 91 -14.87 9.36 -12.88
N ASP A 92 -14.70 9.80 -14.14
CA ASP A 92 -15.40 9.25 -15.30
C ASP A 92 -14.41 8.44 -16.17
N LEU A 93 -14.60 7.13 -16.23
CA LEU A 93 -13.80 6.23 -17.05
C LEU A 93 -14.15 6.27 -18.55
N THR A 94 -15.22 6.95 -18.93
CA THR A 94 -15.70 6.99 -20.32
C THR A 94 -15.27 8.24 -21.07
N THR A 95 -15.21 9.37 -20.37
CA THR A 95 -14.97 10.69 -20.99
C THR A 95 -13.89 11.45 -20.24
N PRO A 96 -12.76 11.82 -20.90
CA PRO A 96 -11.74 12.65 -20.27
C PRO A 96 -12.29 14.01 -19.85
N ASN A 97 -11.99 14.42 -18.62
CA ASN A 97 -12.39 15.71 -18.07
C ASN A 97 -11.14 16.52 -17.66
N PRO A 98 -10.87 17.68 -18.29
CA PRO A 98 -9.71 18.51 -17.91
C PRO A 98 -9.77 19.06 -16.48
N ALA A 99 -10.96 19.08 -15.84
CA ALA A 99 -11.12 19.49 -14.45
C ALA A 99 -10.89 18.33 -13.44
N ASP A 100 -10.59 17.14 -13.93
CA ASP A 100 -10.27 15.96 -13.14
C ASP A 100 -8.88 15.43 -13.51
N ARG A 101 -8.34 14.54 -12.69
CA ARG A 101 -7.05 13.91 -12.94
C ARG A 101 -7.09 13.00 -14.16
N ALA A 102 -5.94 12.87 -14.82
CA ALA A 102 -5.76 11.87 -15.85
C ALA A 102 -5.62 10.46 -15.24
N TYR A 103 -5.91 9.44 -16.06
CA TYR A 103 -5.60 8.05 -15.75
C TYR A 103 -4.08 7.88 -15.54
N ALA A 104 -3.67 7.04 -14.60
CA ALA A 104 -2.26 6.69 -14.39
C ALA A 104 -2.13 5.24 -13.91
N GLY A 105 -1.35 4.44 -14.61
CA GLY A 105 -0.78 3.22 -14.10
C GLY A 105 0.60 3.50 -13.52
N ALA A 106 0.92 2.93 -12.37
CA ALA A 106 2.23 3.06 -11.74
C ALA A 106 2.74 1.72 -11.22
N LEU A 107 4.02 1.45 -11.46
CA LEU A 107 4.78 0.31 -10.90
C LEU A 107 5.96 0.86 -10.12
N SER A 108 6.32 0.24 -9.00
CA SER A 108 7.56 0.53 -8.32
C SER A 108 8.25 -0.74 -7.81
N VAL A 109 9.57 -0.69 -7.76
CA VAL A 109 10.43 -1.70 -7.14
C VAL A 109 11.48 -1.01 -6.31
N GLY A 110 11.74 -1.52 -5.11
CA GLY A 110 12.71 -0.90 -4.21
C GLY A 110 13.30 -1.87 -3.20
N ALA A 111 14.37 -1.42 -2.55
CA ALA A 111 15.00 -2.12 -1.45
C ALA A 111 15.13 -1.16 -0.25
N TYR A 112 14.72 -1.63 0.92
CA TYR A 112 14.63 -0.84 2.15
C TYR A 112 15.26 -1.62 3.30
N SER A 113 16.16 -0.96 4.02
CA SER A 113 16.72 -1.52 5.25
C SER A 113 15.85 -1.13 6.44
N HIS A 114 15.53 -2.11 7.28
CA HIS A 114 14.79 -1.91 8.52
C HIS A 114 15.71 -2.17 9.71
N PHE A 115 15.85 -1.20 10.60
CA PHE A 115 16.71 -1.26 11.78
C PHE A 115 16.20 -0.36 12.90
N GLN A 116 16.66 -0.63 14.13
CA GLN A 116 16.36 0.25 15.26
C GLN A 116 17.41 1.37 15.42
N PHE A 117 16.95 2.55 15.74
CA PHE A 117 17.80 3.63 16.20
C PHE A 117 17.24 4.19 17.52
N GLY A 118 17.86 3.79 18.61
CA GLY A 118 17.35 4.08 19.96
C GLY A 118 16.04 3.34 20.24
N LYS A 119 14.91 4.06 20.26
CA LYS A 119 13.57 3.49 20.45
C LYS A 119 12.70 3.60 19.21
N ALA A 120 13.27 4.04 18.11
CA ALA A 120 12.56 4.19 16.86
C ALA A 120 12.94 3.08 15.89
N ASP A 121 11.96 2.54 15.21
CA ASP A 121 12.13 1.68 14.04
C ASP A 121 12.31 2.58 12.82
N ILE A 122 13.36 2.33 12.07
CA ILE A 122 13.71 3.08 10.88
C ILE A 122 13.58 2.19 9.66
N GLY A 123 12.80 2.64 8.69
CA GLY A 123 12.79 2.12 7.33
C GLY A 123 13.49 3.12 6.41
N LEU A 124 14.56 2.74 5.75
CA LEU A 124 15.31 3.62 4.85
C LEU A 124 15.69 2.88 3.57
N GLY A 125 15.32 3.44 2.44
CA GLY A 125 15.64 2.83 1.17
C GLY A 125 15.17 3.61 -0.04
N GLY A 126 15.10 2.93 -1.18
CA GLY A 126 14.64 3.51 -2.42
C GLY A 126 14.72 2.52 -3.58
N GLY A 127 14.44 3.01 -4.77
CA GLY A 127 14.35 2.17 -5.95
C GLY A 127 13.99 2.94 -7.21
N LEU A 128 13.19 2.31 -8.04
CA LEU A 128 12.67 2.86 -9.28
C LEU A 128 11.15 2.78 -9.31
N ALA A 129 10.53 3.79 -9.88
CA ALA A 129 9.11 3.78 -10.20
C ALA A 129 8.89 4.16 -11.67
N PHE A 130 7.83 3.60 -12.24
CA PHE A 130 7.46 3.73 -13.64
C PHE A 130 6.00 4.18 -13.72
N THR A 131 5.70 5.09 -14.63
CA THR A 131 4.33 5.49 -14.95
C THR A 131 4.04 5.33 -16.44
N GLY A 132 2.76 5.33 -16.77
CA GLY A 132 2.28 5.43 -18.14
C GLY A 132 1.79 4.14 -18.77
N PRO A 133 1.48 4.19 -20.08
CA PRO A 133 0.89 3.06 -20.83
C PRO A 133 1.70 1.77 -20.75
N ASP A 134 3.04 1.86 -20.76
CA ASP A 134 3.92 0.69 -20.75
C ASP A 134 3.87 -0.12 -19.45
N THR A 135 3.25 0.43 -18.39
CA THR A 135 2.97 -0.33 -17.15
C THR A 135 1.88 -1.41 -17.34
N GLY A 136 1.10 -1.35 -18.40
CA GLY A 136 0.06 -2.33 -18.74
C GLY A 136 -1.24 -2.18 -17.93
N HIS A 137 -1.34 -1.23 -16.97
CA HIS A 137 -2.51 -1.09 -16.10
C HIS A 137 -3.80 -0.82 -16.87
N GLY A 138 -3.75 -0.01 -17.93
CA GLY A 138 -4.93 0.32 -18.73
C GLY A 138 -5.55 -0.90 -19.41
N SER A 139 -4.75 -1.76 -20.03
CA SER A 139 -5.21 -3.01 -20.63
C SER A 139 -5.68 -4.01 -19.57
N PHE A 140 -4.94 -4.16 -18.48
CA PHE A 140 -5.32 -5.03 -17.37
C PHE A 140 -6.67 -4.64 -16.75
N GLN A 141 -6.87 -3.34 -16.46
CA GLN A 141 -8.13 -2.87 -15.89
C GLN A 141 -9.28 -3.07 -16.88
N ARG A 142 -9.07 -2.81 -18.18
CA ARG A 142 -10.08 -3.05 -19.21
C ARG A 142 -10.54 -4.49 -19.22
N GLU A 143 -9.60 -5.44 -19.29
CA GLU A 143 -9.90 -6.87 -19.30
C GLU A 143 -10.59 -7.31 -18.01
N ALA A 144 -10.15 -6.82 -16.86
CA ALA A 144 -10.78 -7.12 -15.57
C ALA A 144 -12.22 -6.58 -15.51
N HIS A 145 -12.48 -5.37 -16.00
CA HIS A 145 -13.81 -4.77 -16.04
C HIS A 145 -14.75 -5.52 -16.99
N GLU A 146 -14.27 -5.91 -18.17
CA GLU A 146 -15.04 -6.71 -19.12
C GLU A 146 -15.42 -8.07 -18.49
N LEU A 147 -14.48 -8.74 -17.82
CA LEU A 147 -14.73 -9.99 -17.10
C LEU A 147 -15.76 -9.84 -15.98
N LEU A 148 -15.72 -8.71 -15.25
CA LEU A 148 -16.63 -8.42 -14.14
C LEU A 148 -17.96 -7.81 -14.60
N GLY A 149 -18.12 -7.47 -15.89
CA GLY A 149 -19.31 -6.82 -16.43
C GLY A 149 -19.51 -5.39 -15.91
N VAL A 150 -18.43 -4.65 -15.63
CA VAL A 150 -18.42 -3.23 -15.26
C VAL A 150 -17.85 -2.40 -16.39
N THR A 151 -18.12 -1.07 -16.38
CA THR A 151 -17.68 -0.17 -17.43
C THR A 151 -16.16 -0.08 -17.48
N PRO A 152 -15.50 -0.46 -18.59
CA PRO A 152 -14.05 -0.36 -18.73
C PRO A 152 -13.62 1.07 -19.07
N PRO A 153 -12.34 1.43 -18.84
CA PRO A 153 -11.80 2.69 -19.30
C PRO A 153 -11.84 2.76 -20.84
N SER A 154 -12.36 3.89 -21.36
CA SER A 154 -12.47 4.13 -22.80
C SER A 154 -11.10 4.38 -23.45
N ASP A 155 -11.03 4.23 -24.77
CA ASP A 155 -9.82 4.59 -25.54
C ASP A 155 -9.46 6.08 -25.36
N ALA A 156 -10.46 6.95 -25.24
CA ALA A 156 -10.24 8.38 -25.04
C ALA A 156 -9.58 8.66 -23.67
N VAL A 157 -10.03 8.00 -22.61
CA VAL A 157 -9.43 8.12 -21.26
C VAL A 157 -8.01 7.58 -21.26
N LEU A 158 -7.77 6.41 -21.85
CA LEU A 158 -6.43 5.81 -21.91
C LEU A 158 -5.48 6.58 -22.83
N ALA A 159 -5.97 7.20 -23.91
CA ALA A 159 -5.14 8.08 -24.75
C ALA A 159 -4.73 9.38 -24.04
N ASN A 160 -5.49 9.80 -23.00
CA ASN A 160 -5.19 11.00 -22.21
C ASN A 160 -4.53 10.67 -20.85
N GLN A 161 -3.93 9.49 -20.69
CA GLN A 161 -3.30 9.08 -19.45
C GLN A 161 -1.94 9.77 -19.22
N ILE A 162 -1.46 9.72 -17.98
CA ILE A 162 -0.08 10.10 -17.64
C ILE A 162 0.89 9.32 -18.51
N GLY A 163 1.87 10.02 -19.09
CA GLY A 163 2.85 9.43 -20.01
C GLY A 163 3.88 8.53 -19.35
N ASN A 164 4.61 7.80 -20.17
CA ASN A 164 5.71 6.95 -19.71
C ASN A 164 6.83 7.78 -19.13
N ALA A 165 7.22 7.45 -17.89
CA ALA A 165 8.35 8.07 -17.22
C ALA A 165 8.95 7.11 -16.18
N VAL A 166 10.21 7.34 -15.84
CA VAL A 166 10.96 6.61 -14.81
C VAL A 166 11.40 7.59 -13.73
N TYR A 167 11.20 7.24 -12.48
CA TYR A 167 11.55 8.03 -11.32
C TYR A 167 12.49 7.25 -10.41
N LEU A 168 13.54 7.90 -9.91
CA LEU A 168 14.25 7.42 -8.73
C LEU A 168 13.36 7.65 -7.51
N THR A 169 13.25 6.65 -6.64
CA THR A 169 12.51 6.75 -5.39
C THR A 169 13.44 6.72 -4.19
N ALA A 170 13.06 7.41 -3.13
CA ALA A 170 13.69 7.33 -1.83
C ALA A 170 12.63 7.47 -0.75
N GLU A 171 12.76 6.73 0.34
CA GLU A 171 11.84 6.73 1.47
C GLU A 171 12.61 6.65 2.78
N LEU A 172 12.18 7.45 3.74
CA LEU A 172 12.50 7.34 5.15
C LEU A 172 11.20 7.20 5.93
N ASP A 173 11.05 6.13 6.66
CA ASP A 173 9.99 5.91 7.65
C ASP A 173 10.58 5.84 9.05
N VAL A 174 10.01 6.55 9.98
CA VAL A 174 10.40 6.56 11.40
C VAL A 174 9.17 6.25 12.22
N THR A 175 9.18 5.14 12.92
CA THR A 175 8.04 4.65 13.70
C THR A 175 8.47 4.39 15.15
N GLY A 176 7.56 4.58 16.08
CA GLY A 176 7.76 4.20 17.47
C GLY A 176 6.62 3.33 17.96
N ASP A 177 6.93 2.38 18.86
CA ASP A 177 5.93 1.54 19.52
C ASP A 177 5.82 1.88 21.01
N PHE A 178 4.67 2.40 21.40
CA PHE A 178 4.37 2.79 22.77
C PHE A 178 3.24 1.92 23.33
N ARG A 179 3.58 0.96 24.19
CA ARG A 179 2.58 0.17 24.92
C ARG A 179 1.88 1.07 25.94
N ILE A 180 0.59 1.34 25.75
CA ILE A 180 -0.24 2.15 26.65
C ILE A 180 -0.77 1.28 27.80
N SER A 181 -1.19 0.05 27.48
CA SER A 181 -1.66 -0.95 28.44
C SER A 181 -1.51 -2.34 27.85
N ASP A 182 -1.86 -3.39 28.63
CA ASP A 182 -1.90 -4.74 28.10
C ASP A 182 -2.88 -4.82 26.92
N GLY A 183 -2.37 -5.20 25.75
CA GLY A 183 -3.14 -5.31 24.51
C GLY A 183 -3.49 -3.98 23.83
N VAL A 184 -2.87 -2.83 24.22
CA VAL A 184 -3.05 -1.55 23.53
C VAL A 184 -1.69 -0.93 23.23
N THR A 185 -1.39 -0.75 21.95
CA THR A 185 -0.15 -0.11 21.47
C THR A 185 -0.49 1.13 20.65
N PHE A 186 0.18 2.25 20.92
CA PHE A 186 0.17 3.45 20.10
C PHE A 186 1.44 3.49 19.24
N ARG A 187 1.26 3.65 17.94
CA ARG A 187 2.33 3.60 16.93
C ARG A 187 2.36 4.90 16.13
N PRO A 188 2.99 5.98 16.65
CA PRO A 188 3.22 7.19 15.86
C PRO A 188 4.24 6.94 14.77
N PHE A 189 4.14 7.71 13.68
CA PHE A 189 5.10 7.64 12.59
C PHE A 189 5.32 8.99 11.91
N PHE A 190 6.48 9.10 11.29
CA PHE A 190 6.84 10.16 10.34
C PHE A 190 7.44 9.53 9.10
N GLN A 191 7.01 9.97 7.93
CA GLN A 191 7.47 9.47 6.64
C GLN A 191 7.85 10.62 5.72
N VAL A 192 8.94 10.45 5.00
CA VAL A 192 9.32 11.30 3.85
C VAL A 192 9.55 10.38 2.67
N GLN A 193 8.95 10.71 1.55
CA GLN A 193 9.17 9.97 0.30
C GLN A 193 9.39 10.92 -0.87
N SER A 194 10.09 10.42 -1.88
CA SER A 194 10.36 11.06 -3.16
C SER A 194 10.25 10.03 -4.29
N GLY A 195 9.81 10.48 -5.45
CA GLY A 195 9.59 9.61 -6.62
C GLY A 195 8.44 10.13 -7.48
N ILE A 196 7.43 9.30 -7.72
CA ILE A 196 6.19 9.72 -8.40
C ILE A 196 5.50 10.85 -7.61
N GLU A 197 5.51 10.75 -6.29
CA GLU A 197 5.09 11.83 -5.40
C GLU A 197 6.22 12.15 -4.40
N THR A 198 6.40 13.43 -4.11
CA THR A 198 7.30 13.91 -3.05
C THR A 198 6.45 14.49 -1.94
N LEU A 199 6.55 13.90 -0.75
CA LEU A 199 5.73 14.31 0.39
C LEU A 199 6.46 14.10 1.73
N ALA A 200 5.95 14.77 2.75
CA ALA A 200 6.20 14.48 4.16
C ALA A 200 4.86 14.19 4.83
N ARG A 201 4.82 13.16 5.66
CA ARG A 201 3.62 12.64 6.31
C ARG A 201 3.87 12.40 7.78
N VAL A 202 2.89 12.67 8.61
CA VAL A 202 2.90 12.37 10.04
C VAL A 202 1.56 11.80 10.46
N GLY A 203 1.59 10.83 11.36
CA GLY A 203 0.37 10.20 11.84
C GLY A 203 0.61 9.21 12.96
N GLY A 204 -0.37 8.37 13.19
CA GLY A 204 -0.28 7.30 14.18
C GLY A 204 -1.42 6.32 14.09
N ASP A 205 -1.19 5.16 14.69
CA ASP A 205 -2.14 4.07 14.80
C ASP A 205 -2.30 3.66 16.27
N VAL A 206 -3.49 3.25 16.65
CA VAL A 206 -3.76 2.55 17.90
C VAL A 206 -4.20 1.14 17.57
N ILE A 207 -3.45 0.17 18.08
CA ILE A 207 -3.68 -1.26 17.88
C ILE A 207 -4.23 -1.83 19.19
N PHE A 208 -5.35 -2.55 19.10
CA PHE A 208 -5.98 -3.30 20.17
C PHE A 208 -5.83 -4.79 19.89
N GLY A 209 -5.14 -5.52 20.74
CA GLY A 209 -4.85 -6.95 20.59
C GLY A 209 -3.40 -7.22 20.25
N GLY A 210 -3.11 -8.40 19.69
CA GLY A 210 -1.76 -8.89 19.42
C GLY A 210 -1.22 -8.59 18.03
N PHE A 211 -1.96 -7.88 17.16
CA PHE A 211 -1.51 -7.58 15.80
C PHE A 211 -0.18 -6.80 15.81
N GLY A 212 0.82 -7.35 15.14
CA GLY A 212 2.14 -6.74 15.03
C GLY A 212 3.05 -6.96 16.24
N GLN A 213 2.63 -7.68 17.27
CA GLN A 213 3.53 -8.04 18.36
C GLN A 213 4.58 -9.04 17.86
N ASN A 214 5.86 -8.71 18.07
CA ASN A 214 7.02 -9.49 17.57
C ASN A 214 7.05 -9.64 16.04
N SER A 215 6.46 -8.70 15.31
CA SER A 215 6.34 -8.70 13.85
C SER A 215 6.92 -7.43 13.25
N LEU A 216 7.45 -7.52 12.02
CA LEU A 216 7.73 -6.34 11.21
C LEU A 216 6.43 -5.90 10.53
N LEU A 217 5.82 -4.84 11.07
CA LEU A 217 4.68 -4.18 10.44
C LEU A 217 5.17 -3.13 9.46
N LEU A 218 4.74 -3.27 8.21
CA LEU A 218 4.94 -2.31 7.13
C LEU A 218 3.66 -1.51 6.89
N ARG A 219 3.82 -0.35 6.24
CA ARG A 219 2.70 0.52 5.89
C ARG A 219 2.48 0.54 4.39
N ASP A 220 1.25 0.28 3.97
CA ASP A 220 0.85 0.47 2.58
C ASP A 220 0.84 1.97 2.22
N GLU A 221 1.59 2.34 1.20
CA GLU A 221 1.71 3.74 0.76
C GLU A 221 0.37 4.30 0.28
N PHE A 222 -0.47 3.46 -0.29
CA PHE A 222 -1.73 3.84 -0.92
C PHE A 222 -2.83 4.11 0.12
N SER A 223 -3.14 3.14 0.98
CA SER A 223 -4.20 3.22 1.98
C SER A 223 -3.73 3.69 3.36
N GLY A 224 -2.44 3.52 3.67
CA GLY A 224 -1.88 3.74 5.00
C GLY A 224 -2.15 2.60 5.98
N GLN A 225 -2.84 1.55 5.59
CA GLN A 225 -3.06 0.37 6.44
C GLN A 225 -1.73 -0.33 6.76
N LEU A 226 -1.65 -0.91 7.94
CA LEU A 226 -0.52 -1.73 8.34
C LEU A 226 -0.73 -3.17 7.87
N TYR A 227 0.35 -3.82 7.45
CA TYR A 227 0.38 -5.25 7.12
C TYR A 227 1.64 -5.91 7.68
N ASP A 228 1.52 -7.18 8.01
CA ASP A 228 2.59 -7.98 8.59
C ASP A 228 3.47 -8.57 7.49
N ALA A 229 4.78 -8.34 7.57
CA ALA A 229 5.76 -8.87 6.62
C ALA A 229 6.65 -9.96 7.23
N VAL A 230 6.94 -9.90 8.54
CA VAL A 230 7.78 -10.88 9.26
C VAL A 230 7.25 -11.07 10.66
N GLY A 231 7.23 -12.29 11.11
CA GLY A 231 6.93 -12.61 12.50
C GLY A 231 5.73 -13.55 12.65
N LYS A 232 5.27 -13.65 13.89
CA LYS A 232 4.11 -14.45 14.26
C LYS A 232 3.23 -13.57 15.14
N ASP A 233 2.16 -13.14 14.57
CA ASP A 233 1.11 -12.50 15.37
C ASP A 233 0.56 -13.46 16.41
N ASP A 234 0.20 -12.93 17.57
CA ASP A 234 -0.61 -13.66 18.53
C ASP A 234 -1.95 -14.04 17.92
N ARG A 235 -2.41 -15.27 18.22
CA ARG A 235 -3.70 -15.75 17.76
C ARG A 235 -4.83 -14.91 18.33
N GLY A 236 -5.86 -14.72 17.53
CA GLY A 236 -7.07 -14.05 17.97
C GLY A 236 -7.47 -12.88 17.08
N LEU A 237 -8.29 -12.04 17.65
CA LEU A 237 -8.84 -10.85 16.99
C LEU A 237 -8.13 -9.60 17.49
N SER A 238 -7.78 -8.72 16.57
CA SER A 238 -7.21 -7.42 16.87
C SER A 238 -7.90 -6.34 16.05
N PHE A 239 -7.89 -5.11 16.56
CA PHE A 239 -8.46 -3.95 15.89
C PHE A 239 -7.40 -2.87 15.73
N LEU A 240 -7.52 -2.10 14.67
CA LEU A 240 -6.64 -0.97 14.37
C LEU A 240 -7.48 0.24 14.03
N ILE A 241 -7.11 1.39 14.58
CA ILE A 241 -7.59 2.70 14.14
C ILE A 241 -6.40 3.63 13.95
N GLY A 242 -6.42 4.47 12.93
CA GLY A 242 -5.31 5.37 12.67
C GLY A 242 -5.70 6.56 11.82
N ALA A 243 -4.86 7.57 11.87
CA ALA A 243 -5.00 8.76 11.04
C ALA A 243 -3.63 9.35 10.71
N ASP A 244 -3.55 10.01 9.58
CA ASP A 244 -2.37 10.75 9.16
C ASP A 244 -2.72 11.92 8.23
N THR A 245 -1.76 12.85 8.14
CA THR A 245 -1.80 13.97 7.23
C THR A 245 -0.47 14.09 6.50
N ALA A 246 -0.50 14.50 5.24
CA ALA A 246 0.69 14.71 4.44
C ALA A 246 0.66 16.08 3.76
N LYS A 247 1.85 16.71 3.67
CA LYS A 247 2.11 17.78 2.71
C LYS A 247 2.72 17.16 1.46
N VAL A 248 2.04 17.31 0.33
CA VAL A 248 2.56 16.89 -0.99
C VAL A 248 3.19 18.08 -1.66
N PHE A 249 4.48 17.97 -1.96
CA PHE A 249 5.28 19.04 -2.60
C PHE A 249 5.29 18.89 -4.12
N HIS A 250 5.21 17.65 -4.60
CA HIS A 250 5.20 17.32 -6.03
C HIS A 250 4.40 16.03 -6.26
N SER A 251 3.67 15.99 -7.38
CA SER A 251 2.96 14.80 -7.84
C SER A 251 3.06 14.68 -9.36
N ALA A 252 3.65 13.62 -9.86
CA ALA A 252 3.71 13.33 -11.28
C ALA A 252 2.37 12.82 -11.83
N ILE A 253 1.49 12.32 -10.96
CA ILE A 253 0.13 11.87 -11.31
C ILE A 253 -0.93 12.98 -11.22
N ILE A 254 -0.53 14.15 -10.71
CA ILE A 254 -1.27 15.43 -10.78
C ILE A 254 -0.24 16.50 -11.16
N PRO A 255 0.29 16.48 -12.39
CA PRO A 255 1.36 17.35 -12.80
C PRO A 255 0.86 18.81 -12.91
N ALA A 256 1.73 19.78 -12.63
CA ALA A 256 1.38 21.21 -12.75
C ALA A 256 0.88 21.59 -14.16
N SER A 257 1.32 20.86 -15.19
CA SER A 257 0.85 21.04 -16.57
C SER A 257 -0.61 20.68 -16.79
N SER A 258 -1.24 19.91 -15.89
CA SER A 258 -2.68 19.62 -15.96
C SER A 258 -3.56 20.82 -15.59
N GLY A 259 -2.98 21.85 -14.95
CA GLY A 259 -3.73 22.98 -14.40
C GLY A 259 -4.44 22.69 -13.07
N LEU A 260 -4.40 21.45 -12.57
CA LEU A 260 -4.95 21.08 -11.27
C LEU A 260 -4.01 21.54 -10.15
N GLN A 261 -4.57 22.08 -9.09
CA GLN A 261 -3.84 22.50 -7.91
C GLN A 261 -3.95 21.45 -6.80
N LEU A 262 -2.82 21.01 -6.24
CA LEU A 262 -2.81 20.10 -5.09
C LEU A 262 -3.48 20.74 -3.88
N THR A 263 -4.16 19.92 -3.06
CA THR A 263 -4.68 20.37 -1.76
C THR A 263 -3.52 20.70 -0.80
N ASP A 264 -3.80 21.54 0.20
CA ASP A 264 -2.80 21.93 1.21
C ASP A 264 -2.31 20.73 2.02
N THR A 265 -3.23 19.83 2.36
CA THR A 265 -2.96 18.58 3.05
C THR A 265 -3.64 17.42 2.35
N ARG A 266 -3.09 16.23 2.53
CA ARG A 266 -3.69 14.96 2.11
C ARG A 266 -3.86 14.08 3.33
N ASP A 267 -5.11 13.96 3.77
CA ASP A 267 -5.46 13.32 5.02
C ASP A 267 -5.99 11.91 4.79
N ARG A 268 -5.71 11.00 5.73
CA ARG A 268 -6.27 9.64 5.76
C ARG A 268 -6.76 9.31 7.16
N VAL A 269 -7.91 8.65 7.23
CA VAL A 269 -8.42 8.03 8.48
C VAL A 269 -8.74 6.58 8.17
N ARG A 270 -8.29 5.66 9.03
CA ARG A 270 -8.39 4.23 8.79
C ARG A 270 -8.87 3.45 9.98
N ALA A 271 -9.54 2.35 9.72
CA ALA A 271 -9.88 1.34 10.71
C ALA A 271 -9.69 -0.05 10.08
N GLY A 272 -9.32 -1.02 10.90
CA GLY A 272 -9.08 -2.38 10.42
C GLY A 272 -9.35 -3.43 11.50
N VAL A 273 -9.59 -4.64 11.04
CA VAL A 273 -9.77 -5.84 11.85
C VAL A 273 -8.80 -6.89 11.34
N ASN A 274 -7.99 -7.43 12.23
CA ASN A 274 -7.09 -8.55 11.97
C ASN A 274 -7.54 -9.77 12.75
N TRP A 275 -7.71 -10.89 12.06
CA TRP A 275 -7.93 -12.19 12.66
C TRP A 275 -6.76 -13.12 12.33
N GLN A 276 -6.15 -13.71 13.36
CA GLN A 276 -5.04 -14.64 13.22
C GLN A 276 -5.41 -16.00 13.80
N GLY A 277 -5.53 -16.98 12.93
CA GLY A 277 -5.68 -18.40 13.27
C GLY A 277 -4.34 -19.13 13.26
N GLU A 278 -4.40 -20.47 13.31
CA GLU A 278 -3.19 -21.32 13.31
C GLU A 278 -2.41 -21.26 11.99
N ARG A 279 -3.13 -21.35 10.88
CA ARG A 279 -2.58 -21.42 9.52
C ARG A 279 -3.00 -20.30 8.61
N VAL A 280 -4.02 -19.56 9.00
CA VAL A 280 -4.58 -18.48 8.18
C VAL A 280 -4.68 -17.21 9.00
N GLY A 281 -4.22 -16.12 8.45
CA GLY A 281 -4.47 -14.77 8.93
C GLY A 281 -5.29 -14.00 7.90
N LEU A 282 -6.20 -13.17 8.35
CA LEU A 282 -7.02 -12.31 7.51
C LEU A 282 -7.06 -10.90 8.12
N PHE A 283 -6.72 -9.92 7.31
CA PHE A 283 -6.93 -8.51 7.63
C PHE A 283 -7.94 -7.91 6.65
N TYR A 284 -8.86 -7.13 7.19
CA TYR A 284 -9.70 -6.23 6.40
C TYR A 284 -9.69 -4.85 7.05
N GLY A 285 -9.44 -3.83 6.24
CA GLY A 285 -9.46 -2.44 6.68
C GLY A 285 -10.19 -1.54 5.70
N VAL A 286 -10.68 -0.42 6.20
CA VAL A 286 -11.23 0.68 5.40
C VAL A 286 -10.45 1.95 5.67
N THR A 287 -10.20 2.72 4.61
CA THR A 287 -9.52 4.00 4.72
C THR A 287 -10.33 5.07 3.98
N TRP A 288 -10.68 6.12 4.71
CA TRP A 288 -11.14 7.37 4.12
C TRP A 288 -9.91 8.16 3.63
N LEU A 289 -9.93 8.54 2.35
CA LEU A 289 -8.92 9.36 1.68
C LEU A 289 -9.50 10.75 1.43
N GLY A 290 -8.86 11.78 1.95
CA GLY A 290 -9.18 13.17 1.68
C GLY A 290 -8.92 13.55 0.22
N LYS A 291 -9.40 14.72 -0.18
CA LYS A 291 -9.21 15.24 -1.54
C LYS A 291 -7.72 15.48 -1.83
N GLU A 292 -7.30 15.18 -3.06
CA GLU A 292 -5.91 15.31 -3.48
C GLU A 292 -5.64 16.59 -4.28
N PHE A 293 -6.69 17.15 -4.90
CA PHE A 293 -6.60 18.40 -5.66
C PHE A 293 -7.82 19.28 -5.45
N VAL A 294 -7.63 20.58 -5.63
CA VAL A 294 -8.70 21.58 -5.55
C VAL A 294 -9.68 21.35 -6.68
N GLY A 295 -10.97 21.25 -6.36
CA GLY A 295 -12.01 20.93 -7.33
C GLY A 295 -12.35 19.43 -7.44
N GLN A 296 -11.61 18.54 -6.79
CA GLN A 296 -12.05 17.14 -6.67
C GLN A 296 -13.45 17.10 -6.04
N SER A 297 -14.38 16.37 -6.66
CA SER A 297 -15.80 16.43 -6.29
C SER A 297 -16.08 15.96 -4.86
N ASP A 298 -15.36 14.91 -4.39
CA ASP A 298 -15.59 14.29 -3.09
C ASP A 298 -14.31 13.66 -2.52
N SER A 299 -14.35 13.16 -1.30
CA SER A 299 -13.39 12.21 -0.72
C SER A 299 -13.69 10.80 -1.23
N GLN A 300 -12.84 9.84 -0.87
CA GLN A 300 -12.97 8.44 -1.29
C GLN A 300 -12.81 7.49 -0.11
N ILE A 301 -13.49 6.34 -0.16
CA ILE A 301 -13.24 5.23 0.77
C ILE A 301 -12.71 4.04 -0.02
N VAL A 302 -11.58 3.52 0.39
CA VAL A 302 -10.98 2.30 -0.15
C VAL A 302 -10.99 1.21 0.91
N GLY A 303 -11.11 -0.05 0.46
CA GLY A 303 -10.97 -1.21 1.32
C GLY A 303 -9.66 -1.94 1.05
N THR A 304 -9.05 -2.46 2.10
CA THR A 304 -7.76 -3.14 2.08
C THR A 304 -7.90 -4.55 2.62
N ILE A 305 -7.30 -5.52 1.96
CA ILE A 305 -7.31 -6.93 2.33
C ILE A 305 -5.87 -7.43 2.38
N ASP A 306 -5.56 -8.23 3.40
CA ASP A 306 -4.36 -9.07 3.47
C ASP A 306 -4.77 -10.48 3.88
N LEU A 307 -4.34 -11.47 3.09
CA LEU A 307 -4.55 -12.90 3.36
C LEU A 307 -3.18 -13.58 3.53
N ARG A 308 -2.97 -14.13 4.70
CA ARG A 308 -1.72 -14.83 5.07
C ARG A 308 -1.97 -16.31 5.22
N LEU A 309 -1.18 -17.11 4.51
CA LEU A 309 -1.18 -18.56 4.64
C LEU A 309 0.15 -19.00 5.26
N LYS A 310 0.09 -19.75 6.36
CA LYS A 310 1.25 -20.36 7.02
C LYS A 310 1.32 -21.83 6.59
N PHE A 311 2.38 -22.18 5.91
CA PHE A 311 2.65 -23.55 5.43
C PHE A 311 3.53 -24.32 6.41
#